data_73656b1948353554330cac7a506c90ef
#
_entry.id   73656b1948353554330cac7a506c90ef
#
_cell.length_a   1.000
_cell.length_b   1.000
_cell.length_c   1.000
_cell.angle_alpha   90.00
_cell.angle_beta   90.00
_cell.angle_gamma   90.00
#
_symmetry.space_group_name_H-M   'P 1'
#
loop_
_entity.id
_entity.type
_entity.pdbx_description
1 polymer ?
#
loop_
_entity_poly.entity_id
_entity_poly.type
_entity_poly.pdbx_seq_one_letter_code
_entity_poly.pdbx_strand_id
1 'polypeptide(L)'
;MTALPHPSSSRSRRRGAARALGSLAALGAGALGYALLEARLPVLRRFSAPVLADGEEPITILHLADLHLTDRTEARVAWVRGLAAERPDVVISTGDHLSFASGLEPLQRALEPFVGLPGAFVLGDHDYYSSVFKLPTRYLRRDPRTADAAGAREQLVELPWREVIALQASGGWADLTNARGALTVRGRRVDLVGVDDPHAERDSYPVPDDGSDGAASAALLPPILDRSGRALRLGLAHAPYQRVLDAMTDDGVALALAGHTHGGQLCLPGFGALVTNCDLDRRRVTQRLSQWPGRIGDPSAAGDMYLHVSAGLGTSPYTPVRVACRPEATLLTLVPAR
;
A
#
# COMPACT_ATOMS: atom_id res chain seq x y z
N MET A 1 -76.14 -5.09 -18.26
CA MET A 1 -75.29 -6.09 -17.54
C MET A 1 -73.89 -5.61 -17.65
N THR A 2 -73.37 -4.97 -16.59
CA THR A 2 -72.02 -4.38 -16.53
C THR A 2 -71.13 -5.41 -15.78
N ALA A 3 -70.16 -5.99 -16.48
CA ALA A 3 -69.22 -6.93 -15.92
C ALA A 3 -68.22 -6.18 -15.02
N LEU A 4 -68.15 -6.61 -13.75
CA LEU A 4 -67.18 -6.13 -12.78
C LEU A 4 -65.78 -6.67 -13.13
N PRO A 5 -64.71 -5.87 -13.00
CA PRO A 5 -63.35 -6.33 -13.30
C PRO A 5 -62.84 -7.29 -12.23
N HIS A 6 -62.26 -8.42 -12.66
CA HIS A 6 -61.69 -9.45 -11.80
C HIS A 6 -60.43 -8.97 -11.01
N PRO A 7 -60.34 -9.22 -9.70
CA PRO A 7 -59.21 -8.75 -8.85
C PRO A 7 -57.94 -9.62 -8.89
N SER A 8 -57.69 -10.40 -9.95
CA SER A 8 -56.63 -11.41 -10.01
C SER A 8 -55.25 -10.86 -10.38
N SER A 9 -55.12 -9.67 -10.96
CA SER A 9 -53.83 -9.14 -11.46
C SER A 9 -52.91 -8.53 -10.38
N SER A 10 -53.45 -8.10 -9.23
CA SER A 10 -52.66 -7.44 -8.19
C SER A 10 -51.87 -8.42 -7.31
N ARG A 11 -52.40 -9.63 -7.06
CA ARG A 11 -51.72 -10.66 -6.26
C ARG A 11 -50.53 -11.29 -7.00
N SER A 12 -50.64 -11.52 -8.30
CA SER A 12 -49.54 -12.07 -9.11
C SER A 12 -48.35 -11.09 -9.22
N ARG A 13 -48.66 -9.81 -9.44
CA ARG A 13 -47.64 -8.72 -9.48
C ARG A 13 -46.94 -8.59 -8.12
N ARG A 14 -47.63 -8.64 -7.00
CA ARG A 14 -47.04 -8.59 -5.64
C ARG A 14 -46.12 -9.80 -5.37
N ARG A 15 -46.51 -11.01 -5.79
CA ARG A 15 -45.68 -12.22 -5.67
C ARG A 15 -44.42 -12.14 -6.56
N GLY A 16 -44.55 -11.61 -7.77
CA GLY A 16 -43.42 -11.36 -8.66
C GLY A 16 -42.43 -10.36 -8.08
N ALA A 17 -42.91 -9.22 -7.58
CA ALA A 17 -42.09 -8.22 -6.91
C ALA A 17 -41.38 -8.73 -5.67
N ALA A 18 -42.06 -9.51 -4.82
CA ALA A 18 -41.50 -10.14 -3.63
C ALA A 18 -40.38 -11.14 -3.99
N ARG A 19 -40.56 -11.94 -5.04
CA ARG A 19 -39.55 -12.89 -5.52
C ARG A 19 -38.32 -12.11 -6.09
N ALA A 20 -38.55 -11.07 -6.89
CA ALA A 20 -37.45 -10.25 -7.41
C ALA A 20 -36.66 -9.56 -6.29
N LEU A 21 -37.35 -9.02 -5.28
CA LEU A 21 -36.71 -8.42 -4.11
C LEU A 21 -35.91 -9.45 -3.31
N GLY A 22 -36.48 -10.65 -3.11
CA GLY A 22 -35.80 -11.77 -2.45
C GLY A 22 -34.54 -12.22 -3.20
N SER A 23 -34.61 -12.31 -4.53
CA SER A 23 -33.45 -12.64 -5.39
C SER A 23 -32.36 -11.57 -5.31
N LEU A 24 -32.73 -10.29 -5.36
CA LEU A 24 -31.78 -9.17 -5.21
C LEU A 24 -31.12 -9.17 -3.84
N ALA A 25 -31.87 -9.41 -2.78
CA ALA A 25 -31.34 -9.51 -1.42
C ALA A 25 -30.36 -10.71 -1.28
N ALA A 26 -30.69 -11.86 -1.85
CA ALA A 26 -29.81 -13.03 -1.84
C ALA A 26 -28.52 -12.79 -2.64
N LEU A 27 -28.59 -12.14 -3.80
CA LEU A 27 -27.43 -11.74 -4.60
C LEU A 27 -26.55 -10.74 -3.84
N GLY A 28 -27.16 -9.74 -3.19
CA GLY A 28 -26.45 -8.76 -2.36
C GLY A 28 -25.73 -9.41 -1.18
N ALA A 29 -26.39 -10.32 -0.48
CA ALA A 29 -25.81 -11.08 0.63
C ALA A 29 -24.65 -11.99 0.16
N GLY A 30 -24.81 -12.65 -0.98
CA GLY A 30 -23.76 -13.46 -1.61
C GLY A 30 -22.55 -12.61 -2.01
N ALA A 31 -22.75 -11.45 -2.62
CA ALA A 31 -21.71 -10.53 -3.00
C ALA A 31 -20.95 -9.98 -1.77
N LEU A 32 -21.66 -9.63 -0.71
CA LEU A 32 -21.05 -9.19 0.54
C LEU A 32 -20.26 -10.34 1.20
N GLY A 33 -20.83 -11.54 1.26
CA GLY A 33 -20.12 -12.72 1.77
C GLY A 33 -18.84 -13.01 1.02
N TYR A 34 -18.86 -12.92 -0.32
CA TYR A 34 -17.66 -13.03 -1.16
C TYR A 34 -16.64 -11.94 -0.85
N ALA A 35 -17.07 -10.67 -0.75
CA ALA A 35 -16.18 -9.55 -0.48
C ALA A 35 -15.50 -9.65 0.91
N LEU A 36 -16.20 -10.13 1.92
CA LEU A 36 -15.66 -10.41 3.25
C LEU A 36 -14.69 -11.59 3.25
N LEU A 37 -14.96 -12.62 2.44
CA LEU A 37 -14.08 -13.77 2.29
C LEU A 37 -12.79 -13.36 1.56
N GLU A 38 -12.90 -12.66 0.43
CA GLU A 38 -11.75 -12.23 -0.36
C GLU A 38 -10.78 -11.37 0.47
N ALA A 39 -11.30 -10.51 1.34
CA ALA A 39 -10.51 -9.68 2.25
C ALA A 39 -9.67 -10.49 3.27
N ARG A 40 -9.93 -11.80 3.41
CA ARG A 40 -9.22 -12.71 4.33
C ARG A 40 -8.26 -13.67 3.60
N LEU A 41 -8.14 -13.57 2.29
CA LEU A 41 -7.34 -14.47 1.46
C LEU A 41 -6.09 -13.76 0.90
N PRO A 42 -5.05 -13.51 1.73
CA PRO A 42 -3.85 -12.84 1.26
C PRO A 42 -3.11 -13.64 0.20
N VAL A 43 -2.36 -12.94 -0.63
CA VAL A 43 -1.49 -13.54 -1.65
C VAL A 43 -0.11 -12.90 -1.59
N LEU A 44 0.92 -13.68 -1.87
CA LEU A 44 2.24 -13.16 -2.19
C LEU A 44 2.33 -12.95 -3.70
N ARG A 45 2.50 -11.70 -4.11
CA ARG A 45 2.73 -11.36 -5.51
C ARG A 45 4.21 -11.27 -5.79
N ARG A 46 4.59 -11.59 -7.03
CA ARG A 46 5.98 -11.53 -7.48
C ARG A 46 6.06 -10.70 -8.74
N PHE A 47 6.96 -9.71 -8.72
CA PHE A 47 7.24 -8.87 -9.87
C PHE A 47 8.76 -8.74 -10.05
N SER A 48 9.18 -8.42 -11.27
CA SER A 48 10.56 -8.06 -11.58
C SER A 48 10.62 -6.65 -12.12
N ALA A 49 11.52 -5.84 -11.58
CA ALA A 49 11.76 -4.47 -12.02
C ALA A 49 13.17 -4.37 -12.62
N PRO A 50 13.32 -4.09 -13.93
CA PRO A 50 14.61 -3.98 -14.59
C PRO A 50 15.22 -2.59 -14.34
N VAL A 51 15.74 -2.39 -13.14
CA VAL A 51 16.30 -1.11 -12.65
C VAL A 51 17.80 -1.16 -12.41
N LEU A 52 18.42 -2.34 -12.41
CA LEU A 52 19.84 -2.49 -12.14
C LEU A 52 20.69 -2.30 -13.41
N ALA A 53 21.93 -1.88 -13.23
CA ALA A 53 22.92 -1.87 -14.29
C ALA A 53 23.24 -3.28 -14.77
N ASP A 54 23.74 -3.41 -16.00
CA ASP A 54 24.21 -4.70 -16.53
C ASP A 54 25.36 -5.25 -15.67
N GLY A 55 25.32 -6.53 -15.39
CA GLY A 55 26.28 -7.23 -14.53
C GLY A 55 26.00 -7.13 -13.02
N GLU A 56 25.00 -6.35 -12.57
CA GLU A 56 24.58 -6.36 -11.16
C GLU A 56 23.79 -7.64 -10.83
N GLU A 57 23.98 -8.14 -9.60
CA GLU A 57 23.23 -9.29 -9.11
C GLU A 57 21.79 -8.90 -8.71
N PRO A 58 20.78 -9.73 -9.02
CA PRO A 58 19.41 -9.46 -8.60
C PRO A 58 19.26 -9.30 -7.08
N ILE A 59 18.39 -8.38 -6.65
CA ILE A 59 18.06 -8.11 -5.24
C ILE A 59 16.58 -8.37 -5.04
N THR A 60 16.23 -9.09 -3.98
CA THR A 60 14.83 -9.36 -3.62
C THR A 60 14.38 -8.46 -2.47
N ILE A 61 13.30 -7.72 -2.68
CA ILE A 61 12.66 -6.85 -1.70
C ILE A 61 11.32 -7.46 -1.30
N LEU A 62 11.11 -7.71 -0.01
CA LEU A 62 9.79 -7.97 0.54
C LEU A 62 9.13 -6.63 0.87
N HIS A 63 8.10 -6.26 0.13
CA HIS A 63 7.31 -5.06 0.38
C HIS A 63 6.06 -5.40 1.19
N LEU A 64 5.97 -4.84 2.38
CA LEU A 64 4.83 -4.88 3.30
C LEU A 64 4.16 -3.51 3.30
N ALA A 65 2.84 -3.46 3.17
CA ALA A 65 2.07 -2.22 3.21
C ALA A 65 0.73 -2.46 3.89
N ASP A 66 0.22 -1.44 4.56
CA ASP A 66 -1.15 -1.39 5.07
C ASP A 66 -1.49 -2.66 5.89
N LEU A 67 -0.70 -2.95 6.91
CA LEU A 67 -0.92 -4.13 7.75
C LEU A 67 -2.20 -4.03 8.57
N HIS A 68 -2.58 -2.83 9.01
CA HIS A 68 -3.78 -2.56 9.80
C HIS A 68 -4.00 -3.58 10.93
N LEU A 69 -2.98 -3.77 11.76
CA LEU A 69 -3.01 -4.77 12.81
C LEU A 69 -3.86 -4.32 14.01
N THR A 70 -4.48 -5.30 14.62
CA THR A 70 -5.24 -5.20 15.87
C THR A 70 -5.01 -6.50 16.66
N ASP A 71 -5.46 -6.56 17.90
CA ASP A 71 -5.51 -7.77 18.73
C ASP A 71 -6.29 -8.95 18.11
N ARG A 72 -7.04 -8.72 17.03
CA ARG A 72 -7.87 -9.72 16.34
C ARG A 72 -7.31 -10.19 15.00
N THR A 73 -6.09 -9.77 14.64
CA THR A 73 -5.50 -10.05 13.31
C THR A 73 -4.46 -11.18 13.32
N GLU A 74 -4.61 -12.17 14.21
CA GLU A 74 -3.66 -13.25 14.40
C GLU A 74 -3.32 -14.03 13.13
N ALA A 75 -4.33 -14.32 12.29
CA ALA A 75 -4.11 -15.00 11.01
C ALA A 75 -3.21 -14.18 10.07
N ARG A 76 -3.31 -12.84 10.11
CA ARG A 76 -2.45 -11.94 9.31
C ARG A 76 -1.03 -11.94 9.86
N VAL A 77 -0.87 -11.88 11.18
CA VAL A 77 0.44 -12.00 11.86
C VAL A 77 1.13 -13.30 11.43
N ALA A 78 0.43 -14.43 11.56
CA ALA A 78 0.98 -15.74 11.18
C ALA A 78 1.36 -15.81 9.70
N TRP A 79 0.55 -15.21 8.82
CA TRP A 79 0.82 -15.17 7.39
C TRP A 79 2.06 -14.33 7.06
N VAL A 80 2.20 -13.12 7.66
CA VAL A 80 3.38 -12.26 7.50
C VAL A 80 4.63 -12.98 7.97
N ARG A 81 4.61 -13.61 9.15
CA ARG A 81 5.73 -14.40 9.66
C ARG A 81 6.17 -15.49 8.68
N GLY A 82 5.21 -16.14 8.03
CA GLY A 82 5.48 -17.17 7.02
C GLY A 82 6.27 -16.67 5.80
N LEU A 83 6.23 -15.36 5.51
CA LEU A 83 6.96 -14.77 4.38
C LEU A 83 8.49 -14.79 4.59
N ALA A 84 8.99 -15.01 5.80
CA ALA A 84 10.42 -15.20 6.04
C ALA A 84 11.00 -16.38 5.26
N ALA A 85 10.19 -17.37 4.92
CA ALA A 85 10.58 -18.49 4.06
C ALA A 85 11.02 -18.06 2.64
N GLU A 86 10.60 -16.89 2.19
CA GLU A 86 11.00 -16.32 0.89
C GLU A 86 12.45 -15.81 0.89
N ARG A 87 13.05 -15.62 2.06
CA ARG A 87 14.44 -15.16 2.27
C ARG A 87 14.76 -13.89 1.49
N PRO A 88 14.01 -12.80 1.69
CA PRO A 88 14.28 -11.54 1.00
C PRO A 88 15.65 -10.98 1.42
N ASP A 89 16.29 -10.22 0.53
CA ASP A 89 17.51 -9.49 0.84
C ASP A 89 17.22 -8.22 1.66
N VAL A 90 16.04 -7.62 1.44
CA VAL A 90 15.60 -6.35 2.04
C VAL A 90 14.11 -6.44 2.38
N VAL A 91 13.72 -5.80 3.47
CA VAL A 91 12.31 -5.60 3.82
C VAL A 91 11.99 -4.11 3.78
N ILE A 92 10.95 -3.74 3.04
CA ILE A 92 10.44 -2.36 2.98
C ILE A 92 9.01 -2.34 3.52
N SER A 93 8.71 -1.41 4.42
CA SER A 93 7.37 -1.19 4.94
C SER A 93 6.90 0.23 4.67
N THR A 94 5.71 0.38 4.06
CA THR A 94 5.20 1.69 3.62
C THR A 94 3.98 2.17 4.41
N GLY A 95 4.00 1.94 5.73
CA GLY A 95 3.02 2.57 6.64
C GLY A 95 1.72 1.81 6.83
N ASP A 96 0.84 2.40 7.60
CA ASP A 96 -0.44 1.85 8.06
C ASP A 96 -0.28 0.49 8.74
N HIS A 97 0.67 0.44 9.69
CA HIS A 97 0.97 -0.77 10.45
C HIS A 97 -0.17 -1.13 11.40
N LEU A 98 -0.80 -0.12 12.02
CA LEU A 98 -1.82 -0.28 13.05
C LEU A 98 -3.20 0.18 12.57
N SER A 99 -4.26 -0.34 13.17
CA SER A 99 -5.60 0.26 13.14
C SER A 99 -6.01 0.79 14.50
N PHE A 100 -5.48 0.20 15.57
CA PHE A 100 -5.68 0.56 16.98
C PHE A 100 -4.39 0.31 17.75
N ALA A 101 -4.23 0.93 18.93
CA ALA A 101 -3.07 0.73 19.80
C ALA A 101 -2.83 -0.75 20.17
N SER A 102 -3.90 -1.56 20.21
CA SER A 102 -3.80 -3.02 20.44
C SER A 102 -3.07 -3.78 19.34
N GLY A 103 -2.73 -3.14 18.22
CA GLY A 103 -1.98 -3.73 17.11
C GLY A 103 -0.45 -3.73 17.32
N LEU A 104 0.08 -3.02 18.31
CA LEU A 104 1.53 -2.86 18.51
C LEU A 104 2.23 -4.19 18.81
N GLU A 105 1.70 -4.98 19.74
CA GLU A 105 2.25 -6.30 20.06
C GLU A 105 2.10 -7.28 18.87
N PRO A 106 0.95 -7.37 18.17
CA PRO A 106 0.84 -8.07 16.89
C PRO A 106 1.87 -7.64 15.84
N LEU A 107 2.19 -6.33 15.74
CA LEU A 107 3.21 -5.82 14.83
C LEU A 107 4.60 -6.36 15.21
N GLN A 108 4.97 -6.30 16.48
CA GLN A 108 6.22 -6.87 16.97
C GLN A 108 6.37 -8.33 16.58
N ARG A 109 5.34 -9.14 16.83
CA ARG A 109 5.35 -10.57 16.47
C ARG A 109 5.43 -10.80 14.96
N ALA A 110 4.73 -9.98 14.17
CA ALA A 110 4.72 -10.10 12.72
C ALA A 110 6.11 -9.84 12.13
N LEU A 111 6.85 -8.85 12.65
CA LEU A 111 8.15 -8.42 12.14
C LEU A 111 9.33 -9.19 12.75
N GLU A 112 9.15 -9.90 13.86
CA GLU A 112 10.22 -10.65 14.53
C GLU A 112 11.09 -11.50 13.58
N PRO A 113 10.55 -12.27 12.60
CA PRO A 113 11.39 -13.09 11.73
C PRO A 113 12.30 -12.30 10.78
N PHE A 114 12.09 -11.00 10.67
CA PHE A 114 12.83 -10.12 9.76
C PHE A 114 13.85 -9.24 10.49
N VAL A 115 13.93 -9.35 11.83
CA VAL A 115 14.92 -8.63 12.64
C VAL A 115 16.34 -8.99 12.17
N GLY A 116 17.17 -7.97 11.97
CA GLY A 116 18.55 -8.12 11.47
C GLY A 116 18.68 -8.21 9.96
N LEU A 117 17.58 -8.30 9.18
CA LEU A 117 17.64 -8.07 7.75
C LEU A 117 17.71 -6.55 7.47
N PRO A 118 18.42 -6.13 6.41
CA PRO A 118 18.34 -4.75 5.95
C PRO A 118 16.90 -4.36 5.69
N GLY A 119 16.47 -3.21 6.20
CA GLY A 119 15.11 -2.76 6.00
C GLY A 119 14.95 -1.25 6.16
N ALA A 120 13.83 -0.75 5.67
CA ALA A 120 13.45 0.65 5.84
C ALA A 120 11.92 0.78 5.88
N PHE A 121 11.45 1.88 6.48
CA PHE A 121 10.02 2.14 6.59
C PHE A 121 9.70 3.63 6.50
N VAL A 122 8.44 3.91 6.21
CA VAL A 122 7.76 5.19 6.41
C VAL A 122 6.45 4.93 7.15
N LEU A 123 5.85 5.99 7.72
CA LEU A 123 4.57 5.91 8.43
C LEU A 123 3.41 6.30 7.50
N GLY A 124 2.20 5.83 7.84
CA GLY A 124 0.94 6.23 7.25
C GLY A 124 0.01 6.90 8.28
N ASP A 125 -1.12 7.44 7.84
CA ASP A 125 -2.07 8.17 8.70
C ASP A 125 -2.63 7.29 9.83
N HIS A 126 -2.78 5.98 9.57
CA HIS A 126 -3.19 5.00 10.56
C HIS A 126 -2.06 4.47 11.47
N ASP A 127 -0.87 5.04 11.41
CA ASP A 127 0.15 4.88 12.44
C ASP A 127 0.03 5.99 13.48
N TYR A 128 -0.41 7.17 13.06
CA TYR A 128 -0.62 8.33 13.93
C TYR A 128 -1.97 8.31 14.62
N TYR A 129 -3.03 7.90 13.91
CA TYR A 129 -4.40 8.02 14.40
C TYR A 129 -5.21 6.74 14.17
N SER A 130 -6.02 6.40 15.18
CA SER A 130 -6.89 5.22 15.10
C SER A 130 -7.88 5.29 13.95
N SER A 131 -8.20 4.12 13.41
CA SER A 131 -9.30 3.98 12.46
C SER A 131 -10.61 4.45 13.08
N VAL A 132 -11.39 5.24 12.33
CA VAL A 132 -12.72 5.70 12.73
C VAL A 132 -13.77 5.27 11.71
N PHE A 133 -15.01 5.06 12.19
CA PHE A 133 -16.11 4.73 11.28
C PHE A 133 -16.42 5.92 10.36
N LYS A 134 -16.37 5.68 9.05
CA LYS A 134 -16.75 6.65 8.02
C LYS A 134 -17.90 6.11 7.19
N LEU A 135 -18.94 6.93 6.98
CA LEU A 135 -20.10 6.50 6.17
C LEU A 135 -19.64 6.15 4.74
N PRO A 136 -20.04 5.00 4.17
CA PRO A 136 -19.64 4.58 2.82
C PRO A 136 -20.03 5.58 1.72
N THR A 137 -21.08 6.38 1.92
CA THR A 137 -21.53 7.42 0.99
C THR A 137 -20.49 8.52 0.77
N ARG A 138 -19.50 8.65 1.66
CA ARG A 138 -18.37 9.57 1.51
C ARG A 138 -17.58 9.28 0.23
N TYR A 139 -17.33 8.02 -0.08
CA TYR A 139 -16.58 7.59 -1.26
C TYR A 139 -17.32 7.83 -2.59
N LEU A 140 -18.60 8.22 -2.55
CA LEU A 140 -19.37 8.62 -3.72
C LEU A 140 -19.19 10.11 -4.06
N ARG A 141 -18.49 10.89 -3.23
CA ARG A 141 -18.21 12.31 -3.48
C ARG A 141 -17.02 12.47 -4.41
N ARG A 142 -16.98 13.59 -5.12
CA ARG A 142 -15.94 13.89 -6.11
C ARG A 142 -14.54 14.03 -5.47
N ASP A 143 -14.47 14.53 -4.25
CA ASP A 143 -13.27 14.53 -3.42
C ASP A 143 -13.63 14.08 -1.99
N PRO A 144 -13.30 12.85 -1.61
CA PRO A 144 -13.57 12.35 -0.26
C PRO A 144 -12.83 13.11 0.85
N ARG A 145 -11.73 13.81 0.54
CA ARG A 145 -10.89 14.54 1.51
C ARG A 145 -11.57 15.80 2.05
N THR A 146 -12.33 16.50 1.21
CA THR A 146 -12.97 17.78 1.55
C THR A 146 -14.08 17.68 2.60
N ALA A 147 -14.54 16.47 2.91
CA ALA A 147 -15.68 16.26 3.80
C ALA A 147 -15.32 16.26 5.30
N ASP A 148 -14.04 16.21 5.67
CA ASP A 148 -13.61 15.97 7.06
C ASP A 148 -12.81 17.12 7.70
N ALA A 149 -12.60 18.22 7.01
CA ALA A 149 -11.64 19.23 7.46
C ALA A 149 -11.98 19.91 8.80
N ALA A 150 -13.24 19.90 9.25
CA ALA A 150 -13.63 20.68 10.40
C ALA A 150 -14.13 19.89 11.64
N GLY A 151 -14.55 18.64 11.50
CA GLY A 151 -15.19 17.93 12.63
C GLY A 151 -14.64 16.54 12.95
N ALA A 152 -13.92 15.92 12.04
CA ALA A 152 -13.42 14.54 12.24
C ALA A 152 -12.09 14.49 13.02
N ARG A 153 -11.31 15.57 13.02
CA ARG A 153 -10.04 15.62 13.77
C ARG A 153 -10.24 15.56 15.29
N GLU A 154 -11.35 16.03 15.80
CA GLU A 154 -11.64 16.01 17.26
C GLU A 154 -11.93 14.61 17.83
N GLN A 155 -12.18 13.61 16.99
CA GLN A 155 -12.49 12.24 17.42
C GLN A 155 -11.32 11.26 17.19
N LEU A 156 -10.20 11.72 16.66
CA LEU A 156 -9.05 10.87 16.38
C LEU A 156 -8.29 10.58 17.70
N VAL A 157 -8.10 9.29 17.99
CA VAL A 157 -7.26 8.84 19.09
C VAL A 157 -5.84 8.67 18.56
N GLU A 158 -4.87 9.36 19.15
CA GLU A 158 -3.46 9.21 18.82
C GLU A 158 -3.00 7.78 19.14
N LEU A 159 -2.26 7.18 18.21
CA LEU A 159 -1.69 5.87 18.34
C LEU A 159 -0.23 5.94 18.81
N PRO A 160 0.35 4.83 19.30
CA PRO A 160 1.73 4.79 19.78
C PRO A 160 2.74 4.76 18.62
N TRP A 161 2.71 5.78 17.75
CA TRP A 161 3.56 5.83 16.54
C TRP A 161 5.06 5.89 16.86
N ARG A 162 5.43 6.48 18.00
CA ARG A 162 6.83 6.50 18.45
C ARG A 162 7.33 5.09 18.79
N GLU A 163 6.47 4.28 19.37
CA GLU A 163 6.74 2.87 19.67
C GLU A 163 6.80 2.04 18.37
N VAL A 164 6.00 2.39 17.35
CA VAL A 164 6.10 1.77 16.01
C VAL A 164 7.45 2.07 15.39
N ILE A 165 7.94 3.33 15.46
CA ILE A 165 9.28 3.70 15.01
C ILE A 165 10.35 2.94 15.81
N ALA A 166 10.28 3.00 17.14
CA ALA A 166 11.27 2.37 18.02
C ALA A 166 11.36 0.86 17.79
N LEU A 167 10.23 0.19 17.57
CA LEU A 167 10.15 -1.23 17.26
C LEU A 167 10.92 -1.57 15.98
N GLN A 168 10.65 -0.85 14.88
CA GLN A 168 11.28 -1.12 13.59
C GLN A 168 12.76 -0.73 13.59
N ALA A 169 13.11 0.42 14.18
CA ALA A 169 14.49 0.85 14.34
C ALA A 169 15.32 -0.10 15.20
N SER A 170 14.75 -0.66 16.28
CA SER A 170 15.42 -1.69 17.10
C SER A 170 15.69 -2.99 16.34
N GLY A 171 14.89 -3.28 15.31
CA GLY A 171 15.11 -4.37 14.36
C GLY A 171 16.21 -4.09 13.33
N GLY A 172 16.77 -2.88 13.31
CA GLY A 172 17.82 -2.45 12.39
C GLY A 172 17.29 -1.76 11.11
N TRP A 173 16.02 -1.37 11.08
CA TRP A 173 15.43 -0.72 9.91
C TRP A 173 15.58 0.79 9.96
N ALA A 174 15.83 1.41 8.81
CA ALA A 174 15.94 2.85 8.68
C ALA A 174 14.56 3.52 8.69
N ASP A 175 14.37 4.50 9.55
CA ASP A 175 13.23 5.43 9.49
C ASP A 175 13.48 6.46 8.38
N LEU A 176 12.60 6.46 7.38
CA LEU A 176 12.67 7.39 6.25
C LEU A 176 11.49 8.39 6.25
N THR A 177 10.91 8.64 7.41
CA THR A 177 9.86 9.64 7.57
C THR A 177 10.41 11.05 7.33
N ASN A 178 10.24 11.58 6.10
CA ASN A 178 10.87 12.81 5.59
C ASN A 178 12.41 12.78 5.71
N ALA A 179 13.03 11.65 5.37
CA ALA A 179 14.46 11.45 5.55
C ALA A 179 15.12 10.75 4.35
N ARG A 180 16.42 10.93 4.25
CA ARG A 180 17.32 10.14 3.39
C ARG A 180 18.06 9.11 4.22
N GLY A 181 18.48 8.05 3.59
CA GLY A 181 19.26 7.00 4.25
C GLY A 181 19.93 6.08 3.25
N ALA A 182 20.55 5.03 3.77
CA ALA A 182 21.13 3.99 2.96
C ALA A 182 21.03 2.63 3.66
N LEU A 183 20.91 1.57 2.88
CA LEU A 183 21.01 0.20 3.35
C LEU A 183 22.29 -0.44 2.84
N THR A 184 22.81 -1.37 3.63
CA THR A 184 23.88 -2.27 3.20
C THR A 184 23.27 -3.60 2.78
N VAL A 185 23.36 -3.91 1.49
CA VAL A 185 22.87 -5.16 0.91
C VAL A 185 24.07 -5.94 0.35
N ARG A 186 24.37 -7.10 0.92
CA ARG A 186 25.51 -7.93 0.52
C ARG A 186 26.84 -7.16 0.48
N GLY A 187 27.07 -6.27 1.46
CA GLY A 187 28.28 -5.43 1.55
C GLY A 187 28.34 -4.25 0.59
N ARG A 188 27.24 -3.92 -0.08
CA ARG A 188 27.13 -2.80 -1.01
C ARG A 188 26.00 -1.85 -0.60
N ARG A 189 26.10 -0.59 -1.01
CA ARG A 189 25.16 0.48 -0.64
C ARG A 189 23.98 0.56 -1.61
N VAL A 190 22.78 0.71 -1.06
CA VAL A 190 21.55 1.13 -1.73
C VAL A 190 21.10 2.44 -1.09
N ASP A 191 20.98 3.51 -1.86
CA ASP A 191 20.49 4.80 -1.36
C ASP A 191 18.98 4.80 -1.24
N LEU A 192 18.47 5.51 -0.23
CA LEU A 192 17.05 5.59 0.07
C LEU A 192 16.60 7.04 0.25
N VAL A 193 15.36 7.30 -0.12
CA VAL A 193 14.67 8.54 0.22
C VAL A 193 13.22 8.21 0.56
N GLY A 194 12.70 8.81 1.62
CA GLY A 194 11.31 8.60 2.01
C GLY A 194 10.63 9.89 2.46
N VAL A 195 9.31 9.88 2.40
CA VAL A 195 8.46 10.96 2.90
C VAL A 195 7.46 10.43 3.92
N ASP A 196 7.07 11.30 4.87
CA ASP A 196 5.91 11.07 5.73
C ASP A 196 4.63 11.04 4.89
N ASP A 197 3.49 10.76 5.47
CA ASP A 197 2.25 10.51 4.74
C ASP A 197 1.75 11.72 3.93
N PRO A 198 1.76 11.61 2.59
CA PRO A 198 1.24 12.66 1.72
C PRO A 198 -0.29 12.81 1.78
N HIS A 199 -1.02 11.77 2.22
CA HIS A 199 -2.47 11.83 2.37
C HIS A 199 -2.88 12.69 3.56
N ALA A 200 -2.11 12.64 4.65
CA ALA A 200 -2.27 13.49 5.82
C ALA A 200 -1.58 14.87 5.70
N GLU A 201 -1.01 15.19 4.52
CA GLU A 201 -0.26 16.44 4.28
C GLU A 201 0.92 16.62 5.25
N ARG A 202 1.59 15.52 5.62
CA ARG A 202 2.75 15.48 6.51
C ARG A 202 4.07 15.40 5.75
N ASP A 203 4.01 15.13 4.44
CA ASP A 203 5.17 14.94 3.60
C ASP A 203 5.99 16.23 3.44
N SER A 204 7.28 16.09 3.60
CA SER A 204 8.29 17.07 3.24
C SER A 204 9.41 16.33 2.52
N TYR A 205 9.59 16.62 1.22
CA TYR A 205 10.62 15.92 0.46
C TYR A 205 12.01 16.34 0.96
N PRO A 206 12.85 15.40 1.45
CA PRO A 206 14.13 15.78 2.04
C PRO A 206 15.09 16.26 0.95
N VAL A 207 15.65 17.45 1.16
CA VAL A 207 16.65 18.04 0.26
C VAL A 207 17.89 17.13 0.22
N PRO A 208 18.54 16.96 -0.93
CA PRO A 208 19.83 16.28 -0.98
C PRO A 208 20.80 16.93 -0.01
N ASP A 209 21.34 16.15 0.93
CA ASP A 209 22.27 16.67 1.91
C ASP A 209 23.66 16.87 1.28
N ASP A 210 24.38 17.90 1.70
CA ASP A 210 25.75 18.20 1.30
C ASP A 210 26.80 17.27 1.94
N GLY A 211 26.37 16.14 2.52
CA GLY A 211 27.22 15.07 3.06
C GLY A 211 27.27 14.98 4.57
N SER A 212 26.33 15.61 5.30
CA SER A 212 26.34 15.68 6.77
C SER A 212 25.54 14.61 7.51
N ASP A 213 24.74 13.76 6.84
CA ASP A 213 23.87 12.82 7.53
C ASP A 213 24.47 11.46 7.85
N GLY A 214 24.13 10.99 9.06
CA GLY A 214 24.38 9.76 9.80
C GLY A 214 24.66 8.41 9.10
N ALA A 215 24.79 8.39 7.78
CA ALA A 215 25.18 7.25 6.98
C ALA A 215 26.70 7.15 6.74
N ALA A 216 27.52 7.80 7.58
CA ALA A 216 28.96 7.89 7.36
C ALA A 216 29.66 6.53 7.11
N SER A 217 29.17 5.45 7.73
CA SER A 217 29.73 4.11 7.52
C SER A 217 29.26 3.49 6.19
N ALA A 218 28.00 3.67 5.82
CA ALA A 218 27.46 3.16 4.56
C ALA A 218 27.95 3.98 3.34
N ALA A 219 28.25 5.27 3.54
CA ALA A 219 28.77 6.15 2.49
C ALA A 219 30.13 5.68 1.91
N LEU A 220 30.88 4.90 2.66
CA LEU A 220 32.17 4.33 2.23
C LEU A 220 32.04 3.04 1.41
N LEU A 221 30.85 2.43 1.36
CA LEU A 221 30.64 1.19 0.62
C LEU A 221 30.40 1.48 -0.87
N PRO A 222 30.88 0.60 -1.77
CA PRO A 222 30.59 0.73 -3.19
C PRO A 222 29.08 0.64 -3.43
N PRO A 223 28.48 1.58 -4.20
CA PRO A 223 27.07 1.53 -4.48
C PRO A 223 26.70 0.37 -5.40
N ILE A 224 25.51 -0.15 -5.27
CA ILE A 224 24.85 -0.89 -6.33
C ILE A 224 24.41 0.13 -7.38
N LEU A 225 24.59 -0.20 -8.65
CA LEU A 225 24.30 0.75 -9.73
C LEU A 225 22.91 0.51 -10.33
N ASP A 226 22.22 1.59 -10.64
CA ASP A 226 21.00 1.57 -11.44
C ASP A 226 21.31 1.40 -12.94
N ARG A 227 20.29 1.18 -13.75
CA ARG A 227 20.40 1.01 -15.21
C ARG A 227 21.02 2.18 -15.94
N SER A 228 21.15 3.35 -15.33
CA SER A 228 21.83 4.54 -15.88
C SER A 228 23.31 4.65 -15.43
N GLY A 229 23.79 3.71 -14.63
CA GLY A 229 25.13 3.70 -14.06
C GLY A 229 25.31 4.59 -12.83
N ARG A 230 24.23 5.13 -12.27
CA ARG A 230 24.24 5.89 -11.01
C ARG A 230 24.04 4.97 -9.81
N ALA A 231 24.32 5.45 -8.60
CA ALA A 231 23.95 4.72 -7.38
C ALA A 231 22.44 4.44 -7.36
N LEU A 232 22.07 3.18 -7.16
CA LEU A 232 20.68 2.76 -7.04
C LEU A 232 20.01 3.49 -5.90
N ARG A 233 18.93 4.23 -6.20
CA ARG A 233 18.10 4.90 -5.21
C ARG A 233 16.68 4.37 -5.25
N LEU A 234 16.16 4.01 -4.05
CA LEU A 234 14.76 3.59 -3.86
C LEU A 234 14.00 4.70 -3.13
N GLY A 235 12.75 4.94 -3.56
CA GLY A 235 11.85 5.90 -2.95
C GLY A 235 10.74 5.21 -2.15
N LEU A 236 10.44 5.72 -0.96
CA LEU A 236 9.37 5.22 -0.10
C LEU A 236 8.35 6.33 0.18
N ALA A 237 7.08 6.02 -0.03
CA ALA A 237 5.97 6.87 0.38
C ALA A 237 4.82 6.00 0.87
N HIS A 238 4.07 6.44 1.88
CA HIS A 238 2.84 5.74 2.22
C HIS A 238 1.85 5.85 1.07
N ALA A 239 1.45 7.05 0.68
CA ALA A 239 0.48 7.30 -0.36
C ALA A 239 1.15 7.83 -1.66
N PRO A 240 0.80 7.27 -2.85
CA PRO A 240 1.45 7.60 -4.12
C PRO A 240 0.87 8.87 -4.76
N TYR A 241 1.06 10.02 -4.14
CA TYR A 241 0.65 11.31 -4.69
C TYR A 241 1.61 11.77 -5.79
N GLN A 242 1.05 12.32 -6.89
CA GLN A 242 1.82 12.73 -8.07
C GLN A 242 2.96 13.68 -7.71
N ARG A 243 2.72 14.69 -6.85
CA ARG A 243 3.75 15.65 -6.42
C ARG A 243 4.97 14.99 -5.78
N VAL A 244 4.75 13.89 -5.04
CA VAL A 244 5.84 13.11 -4.41
C VAL A 244 6.56 12.26 -5.45
N LEU A 245 5.80 11.64 -6.35
CA LEU A 245 6.37 10.83 -7.44
C LEU A 245 7.20 11.68 -8.40
N ASP A 246 6.75 12.92 -8.70
CA ASP A 246 7.50 13.88 -9.52
C ASP A 246 8.82 14.26 -8.83
N ALA A 247 8.78 14.60 -7.53
CA ALA A 247 9.99 14.91 -6.77
C ALA A 247 10.97 13.72 -6.71
N MET A 248 10.46 12.47 -6.55
CA MET A 248 11.28 11.27 -6.61
C MET A 248 11.91 11.04 -7.98
N THR A 249 11.17 11.34 -9.05
CA THR A 249 11.69 11.25 -10.44
C THR A 249 12.81 12.25 -10.66
N ASP A 250 12.61 13.50 -10.24
CA ASP A 250 13.62 14.58 -10.35
C ASP A 250 14.88 14.26 -9.53
N ASP A 251 14.73 13.55 -8.41
CA ASP A 251 15.84 13.10 -7.56
C ASP A 251 16.53 11.82 -8.08
N GLY A 252 16.07 11.28 -9.21
CA GLY A 252 16.67 10.11 -9.85
C GLY A 252 16.41 8.79 -9.11
N VAL A 253 15.29 8.67 -8.43
CA VAL A 253 14.81 7.40 -7.88
C VAL A 253 14.58 6.41 -9.01
N ALA A 254 15.13 5.20 -8.89
CA ALA A 254 14.95 4.15 -9.88
C ALA A 254 13.64 3.38 -9.71
N LEU A 255 13.21 3.21 -8.46
CA LEU A 255 11.97 2.54 -8.07
C LEU A 255 11.35 3.20 -6.83
N ALA A 256 10.09 3.60 -6.93
CA ALA A 256 9.27 4.03 -5.80
C ALA A 256 8.35 2.91 -5.34
N LEU A 257 8.19 2.78 -4.00
CA LEU A 257 7.28 1.83 -3.35
C LEU A 257 6.25 2.60 -2.54
N ALA A 258 4.97 2.22 -2.71
CA ALA A 258 3.85 2.86 -2.00
C ALA A 258 2.73 1.88 -1.64
N GLY A 259 1.90 2.26 -0.68
CA GLY A 259 0.70 1.56 -0.22
C GLY A 259 -0.57 2.40 -0.32
N HIS A 260 -1.29 2.56 0.82
CA HIS A 260 -2.44 3.45 1.06
C HIS A 260 -3.70 3.17 0.23
N THR A 261 -3.55 2.93 -1.06
CA THR A 261 -4.69 2.85 -1.98
C THR A 261 -5.51 1.58 -1.81
N HIS A 262 -5.00 0.60 -1.06
CA HIS A 262 -5.53 -0.77 -0.97
C HIS A 262 -5.85 -1.38 -2.36
N GLY A 263 -5.16 -0.91 -3.40
CA GLY A 263 -5.43 -1.28 -4.79
C GLY A 263 -6.83 -0.90 -5.27
N GLY A 264 -7.46 0.06 -4.58
CA GLY A 264 -8.84 0.48 -4.79
C GLY A 264 -9.88 -0.39 -4.09
N GLN A 265 -9.46 -1.42 -3.36
CA GLN A 265 -10.27 -2.29 -2.49
C GLN A 265 -11.48 -2.96 -3.19
N LEU A 266 -12.26 -2.19 -3.94
CA LEU A 266 -13.35 -2.63 -4.81
C LEU A 266 -12.98 -2.34 -6.26
N CYS A 267 -12.70 -3.38 -7.04
CA CYS A 267 -12.28 -3.28 -8.42
C CYS A 267 -13.27 -3.94 -9.37
N LEU A 268 -13.44 -3.35 -10.55
CA LEU A 268 -14.20 -3.96 -11.62
C LEU A 268 -13.23 -4.39 -12.74
N PRO A 269 -13.31 -5.64 -13.21
CA PRO A 269 -12.50 -6.11 -14.34
C PRO A 269 -12.63 -5.18 -15.55
N GLY A 270 -11.47 -4.76 -16.11
CA GLY A 270 -11.42 -3.84 -17.26
C GLY A 270 -11.62 -2.36 -16.93
N PHE A 271 -12.26 -2.02 -15.82
CA PHE A 271 -12.47 -0.63 -15.38
C PHE A 271 -11.40 -0.15 -14.40
N GLY A 272 -10.94 -1.03 -13.49
CA GLY A 272 -9.99 -0.72 -12.43
C GLY A 272 -10.67 -0.40 -11.09
N ALA A 273 -10.01 0.36 -10.25
CA ALA A 273 -10.47 0.76 -8.93
C ALA A 273 -11.73 1.64 -9.00
N LEU A 274 -12.69 1.39 -8.11
CA LEU A 274 -13.85 2.27 -7.95
C LEU A 274 -13.48 3.55 -7.19
N VAL A 275 -12.55 3.43 -6.22
CA VAL A 275 -12.01 4.54 -5.44
C VAL A 275 -10.49 4.41 -5.43
N THR A 276 -9.77 5.50 -5.67
CA THR A 276 -8.29 5.49 -5.67
C THR A 276 -7.70 5.97 -4.35
N ASN A 277 -8.43 6.81 -3.64
CA ASN A 277 -8.02 7.48 -2.39
C ASN A 277 -6.71 8.28 -2.52
N CYS A 278 -6.29 8.59 -3.74
CA CYS A 278 -5.14 9.43 -4.09
C CYS A 278 -5.42 10.12 -5.43
N ASP A 279 -4.46 10.85 -5.98
CA ASP A 279 -4.59 11.57 -7.25
C ASP A 279 -4.11 10.77 -8.49
N LEU A 280 -3.73 9.49 -8.30
CA LEU A 280 -3.45 8.60 -9.42
C LEU A 280 -4.72 8.12 -10.12
N ASP A 281 -4.58 7.79 -11.41
CA ASP A 281 -5.67 7.16 -12.15
C ASP A 281 -5.97 5.73 -11.66
N ARG A 282 -7.24 5.34 -11.77
CA ARG A 282 -7.77 4.06 -11.27
C ARG A 282 -7.09 2.80 -11.82
N ARG A 283 -6.55 2.86 -13.04
CA ARG A 283 -5.85 1.74 -13.64
C ARG A 283 -4.45 1.60 -13.07
N ARG A 284 -3.76 2.72 -12.87
CA ARG A 284 -2.42 2.75 -12.29
C ARG A 284 -2.41 2.18 -10.87
N VAL A 285 -3.39 2.55 -10.06
CA VAL A 285 -3.58 1.99 -8.71
C VAL A 285 -3.74 0.46 -8.72
N THR A 286 -4.36 -0.11 -9.76
CA THR A 286 -4.58 -1.56 -9.86
C THR A 286 -3.46 -2.34 -10.57
N GLN A 287 -2.55 -1.65 -11.27
CA GLN A 287 -1.48 -2.31 -12.03
C GLN A 287 -0.40 -2.95 -11.18
N ARG A 288 -0.25 -2.54 -9.93
CA ARG A 288 0.79 -2.94 -8.97
C ARG A 288 2.20 -2.50 -9.36
N LEU A 289 2.70 -2.84 -10.52
CA LEU A 289 3.96 -2.36 -11.06
C LEU A 289 3.69 -1.55 -12.33
N SER A 290 4.19 -0.34 -12.38
CA SER A 290 4.05 0.61 -13.50
C SER A 290 5.32 1.44 -13.64
N GLN A 291 5.31 2.42 -14.54
CA GLN A 291 6.35 3.45 -14.64
C GLN A 291 5.74 4.83 -14.43
N TRP A 292 6.51 5.77 -13.90
CA TRP A 292 6.10 7.14 -13.67
C TRP A 292 7.11 8.12 -14.31
N PRO A 293 6.63 9.12 -15.04
CA PRO A 293 5.23 9.43 -15.41
C PRO A 293 4.65 8.53 -16.51
N GLY A 294 5.49 7.83 -17.26
CA GLY A 294 5.11 7.01 -18.40
C GLY A 294 4.44 5.67 -18.07
N ARG A 295 4.48 4.74 -19.00
CA ARG A 295 3.86 3.41 -18.88
C ARG A 295 4.82 2.32 -19.34
N ILE A 296 4.77 1.15 -18.70
CA ILE A 296 5.54 -0.01 -19.15
C ILE A 296 5.16 -0.37 -20.59
N GLY A 297 6.19 -0.57 -21.43
CA GLY A 297 6.03 -0.86 -22.84
C GLY A 297 5.90 0.36 -23.77
N ASP A 298 5.89 1.57 -23.21
CA ASP A 298 6.03 2.79 -23.99
C ASP A 298 7.51 3.10 -24.21
N PRO A 299 8.00 3.17 -25.46
CA PRO A 299 9.41 3.47 -25.74
C PRO A 299 9.85 4.84 -25.17
N SER A 300 8.94 5.81 -25.08
CA SER A 300 9.23 7.12 -24.51
C SER A 300 9.46 7.08 -23.00
N ALA A 301 8.98 6.04 -22.32
CA ALA A 301 9.11 5.83 -20.87
C ALA A 301 10.33 4.95 -20.50
N ALA A 302 11.24 4.64 -21.43
CA ALA A 302 12.34 3.72 -21.17
C ALA A 302 13.28 4.17 -20.03
N GLY A 303 13.36 5.48 -19.76
CA GLY A 303 14.12 6.08 -18.66
C GLY A 303 13.32 6.34 -17.38
N ASP A 304 12.01 6.17 -17.41
CA ASP A 304 11.13 6.56 -16.31
C ASP A 304 11.32 5.68 -15.06
N MET A 305 11.05 6.29 -13.90
CA MET A 305 11.06 5.59 -12.61
C MET A 305 10.05 4.45 -12.60
N TYR A 306 10.42 3.28 -12.07
CA TYR A 306 9.44 2.25 -11.75
C TYR A 306 8.63 2.65 -10.52
N LEU A 307 7.34 2.34 -10.53
CA LEU A 307 6.42 2.59 -9.44
C LEU A 307 5.71 1.29 -9.06
N HIS A 308 5.88 0.86 -7.82
CA HIS A 308 5.12 -0.24 -7.24
C HIS A 308 4.12 0.28 -6.21
N VAL A 309 2.82 0.06 -6.46
CA VAL A 309 1.74 0.41 -5.54
C VAL A 309 1.10 -0.88 -5.03
N SER A 310 1.32 -1.20 -3.77
CA SER A 310 0.75 -2.39 -3.13
C SER A 310 -0.74 -2.23 -2.85
N ALA A 311 -1.49 -3.34 -2.91
CA ALA A 311 -2.85 -3.35 -2.37
C ALA A 311 -2.91 -3.53 -0.85
N GLY A 312 -1.76 -3.71 -0.21
CA GLY A 312 -1.69 -3.88 1.23
C GLY A 312 -2.36 -5.15 1.76
N LEU A 313 -2.02 -5.51 2.98
CA LEU A 313 -2.49 -6.74 3.64
C LEU A 313 -3.77 -6.55 4.46
N GLY A 314 -3.97 -5.35 4.99
CA GLY A 314 -5.12 -5.02 5.81
C GLY A 314 -6.19 -4.24 5.10
N THR A 315 -7.17 -3.89 5.87
CA THR A 315 -8.23 -2.93 5.57
C THR A 315 -8.58 -2.22 6.86
N SER A 316 -9.17 -1.03 6.78
CA SER A 316 -9.82 -0.46 7.96
C SER A 316 -10.79 -1.48 8.57
N PRO A 317 -10.83 -1.65 9.89
CA PRO A 317 -11.78 -2.56 10.56
C PRO A 317 -13.25 -2.26 10.24
N TYR A 318 -13.55 -1.05 9.82
CA TYR A 318 -14.90 -0.59 9.49
C TYR A 318 -15.31 -0.84 8.04
N THR A 319 -14.36 -1.19 7.16
CA THR A 319 -14.62 -1.53 5.75
C THR A 319 -13.85 -2.79 5.34
N PRO A 320 -14.10 -3.94 6.01
CA PRO A 320 -13.31 -5.16 5.81
C PRO A 320 -13.76 -5.95 4.57
N VAL A 321 -13.89 -5.27 3.44
CA VAL A 321 -14.38 -5.86 2.18
C VAL A 321 -13.39 -5.64 1.05
N ARG A 322 -13.23 -6.65 0.19
CA ARG A 322 -12.45 -6.56 -1.06
C ARG A 322 -13.16 -7.30 -2.18
N VAL A 323 -13.10 -6.76 -3.40
CA VAL A 323 -13.67 -7.39 -4.61
C VAL A 323 -12.67 -7.25 -5.76
N ALA A 324 -12.27 -8.37 -6.34
CA ALA A 324 -11.25 -8.47 -7.38
C ALA A 324 -9.93 -7.76 -7.01
N CYS A 325 -9.61 -7.74 -5.69
CA CYS A 325 -8.48 -7.02 -5.12
C CYS A 325 -8.02 -7.67 -3.81
N ARG A 326 -7.49 -8.88 -3.88
CA ARG A 326 -7.04 -9.64 -2.70
C ARG A 326 -5.98 -8.87 -1.90
N PRO A 327 -5.95 -9.02 -0.55
CA PRO A 327 -4.83 -8.56 0.25
C PRO A 327 -3.51 -9.13 -0.27
N GLU A 328 -2.44 -8.35 -0.21
CA GLU A 328 -1.16 -8.81 -0.75
C GLU A 328 0.04 -8.28 0.02
N ALA A 329 1.12 -9.06 0.07
CA ALA A 329 2.49 -8.59 0.14
C ALA A 329 3.16 -8.83 -1.21
N THR A 330 4.26 -8.14 -1.48
CA THR A 330 4.97 -8.29 -2.74
C THR A 330 6.43 -8.70 -2.52
N LEU A 331 6.87 -9.72 -3.22
CA LEU A 331 8.28 -10.01 -3.43
C LEU A 331 8.70 -9.40 -4.77
N LEU A 332 9.45 -8.32 -4.72
CA LEU A 332 9.91 -7.57 -5.87
C LEU A 332 11.39 -7.90 -6.13
N THR A 333 11.70 -8.44 -7.30
CA THR A 333 13.07 -8.71 -7.71
C THR A 333 13.57 -7.57 -8.59
N LEU A 334 14.58 -6.84 -8.11
CA LEU A 334 15.33 -5.90 -8.95
C LEU A 334 16.27 -6.73 -9.83
N VAL A 335 16.25 -6.47 -11.12
CA VAL A 335 17.07 -7.19 -12.11
C VAL A 335 17.80 -6.21 -13.02
N PRO A 336 18.90 -6.64 -13.67
CA PRO A 336 19.54 -5.85 -14.73
C PRO A 336 18.56 -5.48 -15.84
N ALA A 337 18.64 -4.25 -16.32
CA ALA A 337 17.95 -3.80 -17.52
C ALA A 337 18.70 -4.37 -18.73
N ARG A 338 18.01 -5.22 -19.51
CA ARG A 338 18.55 -5.79 -20.76
C ARG A 338 18.52 -4.77 -21.88
#